data_13cc9ad22ec6a190cc44e0fd2a45d882
#
_entry.id   13cc9ad22ec6a190cc44e0fd2a45d882
#
_cell.length_a   1.000
_cell.length_b   1.000
_cell.length_c   1.000
_cell.angle_alpha   90.00
_cell.angle_beta   90.00
_cell.angle_gamma   90.00
#
_symmetry.space_group_name_H-M   'P 1'
#
loop_
_entity.id
_entity.type
_entity.pdbx_description
1 polymer ?
#
loop_
_entity_poly.entity_id
_entity_poly.type
_entity_poly.pdbx_seq_one_letter_code
_entity_poly.pdbx_strand_id
1 'polypeptide(L)'
;FYLVGGQKFIGRYNPMGPAHGPGFVQAYTDQIRKFNIFDDGNVLTVNHLSAWTDPDQLHRRDYNVAPQLLPNGQEGLTAFSGVFQKTVDLPYLNCVNVDSSGYAANNTFSQYYNHYHCAFLPLYSEQNNQMHTVFFGGIAQFYDSLGILVQDNNVPFVRTIARVTRNADGTMAEYKLPVEMPALLGAGSEFIPLETLPAYANGVIRLDNLSA
;
A
#
# COMPACT_ATOMS: atom_id res chain seq x y z
N PHE A 1 -9.99 -10.23 -10.19
CA PHE A 1 -9.91 -9.32 -9.04
C PHE A 1 -9.10 -9.92 -7.92
N TYR A 2 -8.43 -9.06 -7.14
CA TYR A 2 -7.66 -9.43 -5.96
C TYR A 2 -8.22 -8.71 -4.74
N LEU A 3 -8.43 -9.43 -3.65
CA LEU A 3 -8.73 -8.87 -2.34
C LEU A 3 -7.58 -9.25 -1.40
N VAL A 4 -6.72 -8.29 -1.16
CA VAL A 4 -5.50 -8.50 -0.38
C VAL A 4 -5.78 -8.25 1.09
N GLY A 5 -5.37 -9.18 1.98
CA GLY A 5 -5.57 -9.07 3.42
C GLY A 5 -7.05 -9.06 3.84
N GLY A 6 -7.33 -8.27 4.84
CA GLY A 6 -8.66 -8.12 5.42
C GLY A 6 -8.77 -8.72 6.82
N GLN A 7 -9.76 -8.24 7.57
CA GLN A 7 -9.96 -8.60 8.96
C GLN A 7 -11.45 -8.65 9.31
N LYS A 8 -11.76 -9.36 10.36
CA LYS A 8 -13.08 -9.42 10.98
C LYS A 8 -12.99 -8.97 12.43
N PHE A 9 -13.81 -8.01 12.81
CA PHE A 9 -14.03 -7.66 14.20
C PHE A 9 -15.11 -8.56 14.82
N ILE A 10 -14.83 -9.05 16.03
CA ILE A 10 -15.80 -9.76 16.87
C ILE A 10 -15.89 -8.98 18.18
N GLY A 11 -17.05 -8.41 18.47
CA GLY A 11 -17.28 -7.55 19.62
C GLY A 11 -17.41 -6.07 19.24
N ARG A 12 -17.32 -5.20 20.23
CA ARG A 12 -17.40 -3.75 20.06
C ARG A 12 -16.00 -3.16 19.94
N TYR A 13 -15.76 -2.36 18.90
CA TYR A 13 -14.53 -1.62 18.76
C TYR A 13 -14.30 -0.69 19.96
N ASN A 14 -13.18 -0.84 20.65
CA ASN A 14 -12.81 -0.04 21.81
C ASN A 14 -11.31 0.28 21.75
N PRO A 15 -10.92 1.40 21.14
CA PRO A 15 -9.51 1.79 20.99
C PRO A 15 -8.88 2.22 22.32
N MET A 16 -9.71 2.53 23.33
CA MET A 16 -9.24 3.00 24.65
C MET A 16 -8.87 1.85 25.59
N GLY A 17 -9.03 0.60 25.16
CA GLY A 17 -8.72 -0.58 25.96
C GLY A 17 -9.82 -1.03 26.91
N PRO A 18 -9.64 -2.14 27.62
CA PRO A 18 -10.69 -2.81 28.37
C PRO A 18 -11.27 -2.00 29.56
N ALA A 19 -10.53 -1.04 30.08
CA ALA A 19 -11.00 -0.17 31.14
C ALA A 19 -12.16 0.76 30.72
N HIS A 20 -12.38 0.93 29.41
CA HIS A 20 -13.39 1.81 28.81
C HIS A 20 -14.55 1.08 28.15
N GLY A 21 -14.67 -0.22 28.37
CA GLY A 21 -15.76 -1.06 27.84
C GLY A 21 -15.30 -2.45 27.39
N PRO A 22 -16.22 -3.25 26.83
CA PRO A 22 -15.90 -4.58 26.37
C PRO A 22 -14.86 -4.52 25.25
N GLY A 23 -13.91 -5.45 25.28
CA GLY A 23 -12.89 -5.60 24.26
C GLY A 23 -13.45 -6.15 22.95
N PHE A 24 -12.60 -6.21 21.96
CA PHE A 24 -12.87 -6.84 20.66
C PHE A 24 -11.76 -7.84 20.32
N VAL A 25 -12.09 -8.76 19.43
CA VAL A 25 -11.12 -9.67 18.81
C VAL A 25 -11.05 -9.34 17.33
N GLN A 26 -9.86 -9.23 16.79
CA GLN A 26 -9.62 -9.15 15.36
C GLN A 26 -9.13 -10.50 14.84
N ALA A 27 -9.81 -11.02 13.82
CA ALA A 27 -9.37 -12.19 13.08
C ALA A 27 -8.94 -11.75 11.68
N TYR A 28 -7.68 -11.91 11.37
CA TYR A 28 -7.11 -11.60 10.05
C TYR A 28 -7.35 -12.75 9.09
N THR A 29 -7.48 -12.44 7.81
CA THR A 29 -7.59 -13.48 6.78
C THR A 29 -6.24 -14.04 6.39
N ASP A 30 -5.18 -13.25 6.49
CA ASP A 30 -3.81 -13.58 6.10
C ASP A 30 -3.72 -14.07 4.65
N GLN A 31 -4.58 -13.54 3.77
CA GLN A 31 -4.80 -14.07 2.43
C GLN A 31 -4.79 -12.99 1.35
N ILE A 32 -4.41 -13.43 0.14
CA ILE A 32 -4.82 -12.79 -1.11
C ILE A 32 -5.89 -13.69 -1.72
N ARG A 33 -7.14 -13.21 -1.72
CA ARG A 33 -8.28 -13.89 -2.33
C ARG A 33 -8.48 -13.40 -3.74
N LYS A 34 -8.68 -14.35 -4.65
CA LYS A 34 -8.87 -14.09 -6.08
C LYS A 34 -10.27 -14.47 -6.50
N PHE A 35 -10.85 -13.68 -7.37
CA PHE A 35 -12.18 -13.97 -7.91
C PHE A 35 -12.40 -13.26 -9.25
N ASN A 36 -13.30 -13.82 -10.03
CA ASN A 36 -13.85 -13.18 -11.22
C ASN A 36 -15.27 -12.72 -10.94
N ILE A 37 -15.64 -11.58 -11.52
CA ILE A 37 -17.01 -11.09 -11.53
C ILE A 37 -17.51 -11.19 -12.96
N PHE A 38 -18.68 -11.78 -13.12
CA PHE A 38 -19.39 -11.86 -14.36
C PHE A 38 -20.79 -11.26 -14.18
N ASP A 39 -21.14 -10.33 -15.05
CA ASP A 39 -22.46 -9.68 -15.09
C ASP A 39 -23.04 -9.89 -16.49
N ASP A 40 -24.21 -10.53 -16.57
CA ASP A 40 -24.96 -10.73 -17.81
C ASP A 40 -26.07 -9.71 -18.03
N GLY A 41 -26.11 -8.67 -17.18
CA GLY A 41 -27.14 -7.63 -17.15
C GLY A 41 -28.39 -7.99 -16.32
N ASN A 42 -28.52 -9.25 -15.85
CA ASN A 42 -29.60 -9.72 -15.01
C ASN A 42 -29.09 -10.31 -13.69
N VAL A 43 -27.97 -11.02 -13.75
CA VAL A 43 -27.37 -11.72 -12.60
C VAL A 43 -25.90 -11.43 -12.51
N LEU A 44 -25.48 -10.98 -11.31
CA LEU A 44 -24.06 -10.83 -10.96
C LEU A 44 -23.55 -12.14 -10.35
N THR A 45 -22.57 -12.75 -10.98
CA THR A 45 -21.94 -13.98 -10.50
C THR A 45 -20.52 -13.72 -10.06
N VAL A 46 -20.15 -14.22 -8.87
CA VAL A 46 -18.76 -14.15 -8.35
C VAL A 46 -18.19 -15.56 -8.29
N ASN A 47 -17.16 -15.82 -9.07
CA ASN A 47 -16.42 -17.08 -9.08
C ASN A 47 -15.13 -16.94 -8.28
N HIS A 48 -15.08 -17.62 -7.11
CA HIS A 48 -13.89 -17.64 -6.27
C HIS A 48 -12.84 -18.59 -6.84
N LEU A 49 -11.58 -18.12 -6.85
CA LEU A 49 -10.40 -18.89 -7.22
C LEU A 49 -9.61 -19.25 -5.96
N SER A 50 -8.64 -20.17 -6.08
CA SER A 50 -7.78 -20.53 -4.97
C SER A 50 -7.04 -19.32 -4.42
N ALA A 51 -7.14 -19.10 -3.10
CA ALA A 51 -6.45 -18.02 -2.40
C ALA A 51 -4.99 -18.39 -2.12
N TRP A 52 -4.16 -17.37 -1.96
CA TRP A 52 -2.81 -17.50 -1.39
C TRP A 52 -2.86 -17.11 0.09
N THR A 53 -2.21 -17.88 0.95
CA THR A 53 -2.21 -17.64 2.41
C THR A 53 -0.78 -17.53 2.91
N ASP A 54 -0.51 -16.46 3.64
CA ASP A 54 0.78 -16.21 4.28
C ASP A 54 0.60 -15.41 5.57
N PRO A 55 0.58 -16.08 6.74
CA PRO A 55 0.35 -15.40 8.01
C PRO A 55 1.46 -14.43 8.42
N ASP A 56 2.63 -14.51 7.81
CA ASP A 56 3.76 -13.65 8.17
C ASP A 56 3.81 -12.40 7.29
N GLN A 57 3.43 -12.52 6.00
CA GLN A 57 3.52 -11.41 5.06
C GLN A 57 2.17 -10.74 4.77
N LEU A 58 1.06 -11.44 4.97
CA LEU A 58 -0.29 -10.93 4.69
C LEU A 58 -1.11 -10.59 5.94
N HIS A 59 -0.51 -10.69 7.13
CA HIS A 59 -1.09 -10.28 8.41
C HIS A 59 -1.00 -8.76 8.62
N ARG A 60 -1.33 -8.00 7.59
CA ARG A 60 -1.22 -6.54 7.61
C ARG A 60 -2.56 -5.88 7.35
N ARG A 61 -2.74 -4.69 7.92
CA ARG A 61 -3.91 -3.84 7.67
C ARG A 61 -3.51 -2.40 7.47
N ASP A 62 -4.44 -1.57 7.00
CA ASP A 62 -4.27 -0.12 6.84
C ASP A 62 -3.06 0.23 5.95
N TYR A 63 -2.82 -0.56 4.93
CA TYR A 63 -1.72 -0.43 3.98
C TYR A 63 -2.20 0.12 2.63
N ASN A 64 -1.26 0.54 1.79
CA ASN A 64 -1.56 0.98 0.44
C ASN A 64 -1.36 -0.17 -0.56
N VAL A 65 -2.39 -0.52 -1.34
CA VAL A 65 -2.25 -1.43 -2.48
C VAL A 65 -2.30 -0.62 -3.76
N ALA A 66 -1.13 -0.41 -4.36
CA ALA A 66 -1.00 0.39 -5.57
C ALA A 66 -0.85 -0.47 -6.81
N PRO A 67 -1.51 -0.13 -7.94
CA PRO A 67 -1.25 -0.72 -9.23
C PRO A 67 0.18 -0.43 -9.67
N GLN A 68 0.78 -1.39 -10.37
CA GLN A 68 2.17 -1.34 -10.81
C GLN A 68 2.30 -1.80 -12.25
N LEU A 69 3.33 -1.30 -12.93
CA LEU A 69 3.94 -1.96 -14.08
C LEU A 69 5.26 -2.57 -13.60
N LEU A 70 5.39 -3.87 -13.77
CA LEU A 70 6.57 -4.63 -13.36
C LEU A 70 7.69 -4.50 -14.41
N PRO A 71 8.96 -4.77 -14.07
CA PRO A 71 10.08 -4.62 -15.02
C PRO A 71 9.94 -5.44 -16.32
N ASN A 72 9.17 -6.53 -16.29
CA ASN A 72 8.84 -7.35 -17.46
C ASN A 72 7.67 -6.78 -18.29
N GLY A 73 7.15 -5.60 -17.96
CA GLY A 73 6.03 -4.94 -18.63
C GLY A 73 4.64 -5.48 -18.24
N GLN A 74 4.57 -6.44 -17.33
CA GLN A 74 3.29 -6.96 -16.85
C GLN A 74 2.65 -6.04 -15.82
N GLU A 75 1.33 -6.00 -15.81
CA GLU A 75 0.57 -5.36 -14.75
C GLU A 75 0.62 -6.19 -13.46
N GLY A 76 0.73 -5.51 -12.34
CA GLY A 76 0.72 -6.10 -11.02
C GLY A 76 0.20 -5.15 -9.96
N LEU A 77 0.29 -5.58 -8.73
CA LEU A 77 -0.02 -4.78 -7.54
C LEU A 77 1.17 -4.84 -6.57
N THR A 78 1.33 -3.82 -5.76
CA THR A 78 2.22 -3.88 -4.61
C THR A 78 1.46 -3.43 -3.36
N ALA A 79 1.42 -4.29 -2.34
CA ALA A 79 0.99 -3.93 -1.00
C ALA A 79 2.20 -3.35 -0.27
N PHE A 80 2.17 -2.03 -0.06
CA PHE A 80 3.21 -1.26 0.59
C PHE A 80 2.96 -1.19 2.09
N SER A 81 3.97 -1.53 2.90
CA SER A 81 3.95 -1.41 4.35
C SER A 81 2.68 -2.00 5.01
N GLY A 82 1.93 -1.19 5.74
CA GLY A 82 0.82 -1.59 6.61
C GLY A 82 1.28 -1.80 8.04
N VAL A 83 0.33 -1.90 8.96
CA VAL A 83 0.59 -1.93 10.41
C VAL A 83 0.14 -3.25 11.05
N PHE A 84 0.58 -3.44 12.30
CA PHE A 84 0.27 -4.58 13.15
C PHE A 84 0.80 -5.90 12.62
N GLN A 85 2.13 -6.04 12.67
CA GLN A 85 2.79 -7.32 12.45
C GLN A 85 2.24 -8.37 13.43
N LYS A 86 2.36 -9.64 13.07
CA LYS A 86 1.81 -10.76 13.83
C LYS A 86 2.27 -10.83 15.29
N THR A 87 3.49 -10.38 15.58
CA THR A 87 4.12 -10.50 16.91
C THR A 87 4.41 -9.17 17.60
N VAL A 88 4.23 -8.05 16.89
CA VAL A 88 4.50 -6.71 17.40
C VAL A 88 3.61 -5.68 16.69
N ASP A 89 3.13 -4.70 17.44
CA ASP A 89 2.25 -3.64 16.90
C ASP A 89 3.06 -2.54 16.17
N LEU A 90 3.91 -2.98 15.21
CA LEU A 90 4.73 -2.09 14.39
C LEU A 90 4.41 -2.25 12.91
N PRO A 91 4.73 -1.25 12.07
CA PRO A 91 4.58 -1.35 10.63
C PRO A 91 5.49 -2.41 10.01
N TYR A 92 5.01 -2.99 8.90
CA TYR A 92 5.87 -3.72 7.98
C TYR A 92 6.75 -2.72 7.23
N LEU A 93 8.04 -2.95 7.17
CA LEU A 93 8.95 -2.12 6.39
C LEU A 93 9.11 -2.64 4.94
N ASN A 94 8.80 -3.91 4.71
CA ASN A 94 8.82 -4.52 3.39
C ASN A 94 7.50 -4.32 2.63
N CYS A 95 7.48 -4.68 1.36
CA CYS A 95 6.28 -4.73 0.54
C CYS A 95 6.02 -6.14 0.00
N VAL A 96 4.81 -6.38 -0.48
CA VAL A 96 4.42 -7.63 -1.16
C VAL A 96 4.00 -7.31 -2.58
N ASN A 97 4.73 -7.85 -3.55
CA ASN A 97 4.38 -7.79 -4.96
C ASN A 97 3.42 -8.92 -5.32
N VAL A 98 2.43 -8.61 -6.14
CA VAL A 98 1.38 -9.53 -6.58
C VAL A 98 1.20 -9.41 -8.08
N ASP A 99 1.20 -10.53 -8.77
CA ASP A 99 0.87 -10.61 -10.19
C ASP A 99 -0.05 -11.80 -10.49
N SER A 100 -0.25 -12.12 -11.75
CA SER A 100 -1.12 -13.23 -12.17
C SER A 100 -0.56 -14.61 -11.78
N SER A 101 0.76 -14.72 -11.57
CA SER A 101 1.46 -15.97 -11.26
C SER A 101 1.56 -16.24 -9.77
N GLY A 102 1.60 -15.18 -8.95
CA GLY A 102 1.79 -15.36 -7.52
C GLY A 102 1.94 -14.06 -6.74
N TYR A 103 2.51 -14.20 -5.56
CA TYR A 103 2.94 -13.09 -4.74
C TYR A 103 4.36 -13.35 -4.21
N ALA A 104 5.08 -12.27 -3.94
CA ALA A 104 6.42 -12.33 -3.36
C ALA A 104 6.67 -11.14 -2.42
N ALA A 105 7.10 -11.43 -1.19
CA ALA A 105 7.58 -10.40 -0.28
C ALA A 105 8.95 -9.89 -0.74
N ASN A 106 9.12 -8.58 -0.81
CA ASN A 106 10.42 -7.96 -1.07
C ASN A 106 11.09 -7.58 0.25
N ASN A 107 11.87 -8.48 0.79
CA ASN A 107 12.60 -8.30 2.06
C ASN A 107 13.96 -7.60 1.88
N THR A 108 14.35 -7.24 0.66
CA THR A 108 15.56 -6.46 0.38
C THR A 108 15.30 -4.96 0.31
N PHE A 109 14.02 -4.57 0.35
CA PHE A 109 13.55 -3.20 0.37
C PHE A 109 12.99 -2.85 1.75
N SER A 110 13.25 -1.63 2.21
CA SER A 110 12.64 -1.08 3.42
C SER A 110 12.03 0.28 3.12
N GLN A 111 10.75 0.41 3.46
CA GLN A 111 10.00 1.66 3.44
C GLN A 111 10.03 2.26 4.85
N TYR A 112 10.59 3.44 5.00
CA TYR A 112 10.69 4.14 6.29
C TYR A 112 9.56 5.11 6.52
N TYR A 113 8.91 5.60 5.46
CA TYR A 113 7.84 6.60 5.51
C TYR A 113 6.50 6.03 5.05
N ASN A 114 5.41 6.72 5.38
CA ASN A 114 4.07 6.49 4.82
C ASN A 114 3.55 5.05 5.01
N HIS A 115 3.55 4.55 6.25
CA HIS A 115 3.19 3.17 6.57
C HIS A 115 1.69 2.88 6.64
N TYR A 116 0.86 3.92 6.64
CA TYR A 116 -0.58 3.82 6.81
C TYR A 116 -1.29 4.25 5.53
N HIS A 117 -2.52 3.79 5.35
CA HIS A 117 -3.37 4.16 4.22
C HIS A 117 -3.44 5.69 4.05
N CYS A 118 -2.95 6.16 2.94
CA CYS A 118 -2.89 7.57 2.55
C CYS A 118 -3.06 7.69 1.03
N ALA A 119 -3.26 8.91 0.54
CA ALA A 119 -3.24 9.13 -0.90
C ALA A 119 -1.92 8.69 -1.50
N PHE A 120 -1.97 8.04 -2.65
CA PHE A 120 -0.78 7.66 -3.42
C PHE A 120 -0.98 7.89 -4.92
N LEU A 121 0.11 8.09 -5.63
CA LEU A 121 0.13 8.37 -7.05
C LEU A 121 1.09 7.40 -7.76
N PRO A 122 0.56 6.42 -8.53
CA PRO A 122 1.38 5.50 -9.31
C PRO A 122 1.77 6.10 -10.65
N LEU A 123 3.07 6.20 -10.93
CA LEU A 123 3.65 6.80 -12.12
C LEU A 123 4.66 5.85 -12.77
N TYR A 124 4.63 5.73 -14.09
CA TYR A 124 5.57 4.89 -14.80
C TYR A 124 6.27 5.67 -15.92
N SER A 125 7.62 5.58 -15.94
CA SER A 125 8.47 6.06 -17.02
C SER A 125 8.83 4.90 -17.95
N GLU A 126 8.31 4.91 -19.17
CA GLU A 126 8.69 3.95 -20.22
C GLU A 126 10.15 4.14 -20.64
N GLN A 127 10.62 5.41 -20.70
CA GLN A 127 11.98 5.74 -21.11
C GLN A 127 13.03 5.12 -20.20
N ASN A 128 12.75 5.08 -18.90
CA ASN A 128 13.68 4.57 -17.90
C ASN A 128 13.33 3.15 -17.41
N ASN A 129 12.18 2.60 -17.82
CA ASN A 129 11.59 1.40 -17.25
C ASN A 129 11.54 1.47 -15.72
N GLN A 130 11.02 2.58 -15.19
CA GLN A 130 10.95 2.82 -13.75
C GLN A 130 9.49 3.03 -13.31
N MET A 131 9.11 2.31 -12.25
CA MET A 131 7.83 2.50 -11.59
C MET A 131 8.01 3.33 -10.33
N HIS A 132 7.29 4.42 -10.22
CA HIS A 132 7.29 5.31 -9.05
C HIS A 132 5.94 5.28 -8.38
N THR A 133 5.91 5.19 -7.05
CA THR A 133 4.70 5.38 -6.26
C THR A 133 4.98 6.48 -5.25
N VAL A 134 4.27 7.60 -5.36
CA VAL A 134 4.39 8.75 -4.44
C VAL A 134 3.30 8.63 -3.39
N PHE A 135 3.66 8.77 -2.12
CA PHE A 135 2.77 8.70 -0.96
C PHE A 135 2.69 10.06 -0.27
N PHE A 136 1.51 10.41 0.25
CA PHE A 136 1.21 11.72 0.80
C PHE A 136 0.78 11.63 2.26
N GLY A 137 1.73 11.78 3.20
CA GLY A 137 1.45 11.78 4.63
C GLY A 137 1.14 10.38 5.19
N GLY A 138 0.08 10.25 5.95
CA GLY A 138 -0.27 9.04 6.69
C GLY A 138 0.38 8.97 8.06
N ILE A 139 0.77 7.78 8.52
CA ILE A 139 1.60 7.57 9.71
C ILE A 139 2.95 6.94 9.33
N ALA A 140 3.98 7.13 10.16
CA ALA A 140 5.28 6.55 9.90
C ALA A 140 6.01 6.22 11.21
N GLN A 141 6.73 5.09 11.21
CA GLN A 141 7.66 4.74 12.29
C GLN A 141 8.93 5.58 12.25
N PHE A 142 9.24 6.14 11.08
CA PHE A 142 10.43 6.96 10.88
C PHE A 142 10.03 8.31 10.30
N TYR A 143 10.67 9.36 10.76
CA TYR A 143 10.52 10.70 10.20
C TYR A 143 11.84 11.46 10.24
N ASP A 144 11.95 12.45 9.38
CA ASP A 144 13.11 13.34 9.37
C ASP A 144 12.92 14.46 10.39
N SER A 145 13.90 14.65 11.24
CA SER A 145 13.99 15.80 12.16
C SER A 145 15.31 16.52 11.90
N LEU A 146 15.25 17.65 11.21
CA LEU A 146 16.41 18.49 10.89
C LEU A 146 17.52 17.73 10.13
N GLY A 147 17.15 16.86 9.21
CA GLY A 147 18.08 16.05 8.43
C GLY A 147 18.55 14.75 9.11
N ILE A 148 17.99 14.42 10.27
CA ILE A 148 18.28 13.19 11.01
C ILE A 148 17.03 12.28 10.93
N LEU A 149 17.23 11.04 10.50
CA LEU A 149 16.17 10.02 10.52
C LEU A 149 15.93 9.57 11.97
N VAL A 150 14.75 9.85 12.49
CA VAL A 150 14.31 9.47 13.83
C VAL A 150 13.38 8.30 13.76
N GLN A 151 13.58 7.28 14.60
CA GLN A 151 12.64 6.19 14.79
C GLN A 151 11.73 6.48 16.00
N ASP A 152 10.42 6.36 15.78
CA ASP A 152 9.40 6.47 16.84
C ASP A 152 8.41 5.31 16.74
N ASN A 153 8.45 4.43 17.73
CA ASN A 153 7.59 3.23 17.76
C ASN A 153 6.12 3.56 18.12
N ASN A 154 5.80 4.82 18.49
CA ASN A 154 4.42 5.28 18.59
C ASN A 154 3.78 5.53 17.21
N VAL A 155 4.57 5.45 16.14
CA VAL A 155 4.13 5.55 14.74
C VAL A 155 3.25 6.79 14.52
N PRO A 156 3.79 8.01 14.69
CA PRO A 156 3.02 9.24 14.67
C PRO A 156 2.48 9.55 13.26
N PHE A 157 1.45 10.42 13.21
CA PHE A 157 1.04 11.06 11.98
C PHE A 157 2.15 11.96 11.44
N VAL A 158 2.35 11.92 10.13
CA VAL A 158 3.42 12.67 9.47
C VAL A 158 2.89 13.48 8.28
N ARG A 159 3.63 14.53 7.92
CA ARG A 159 3.40 15.32 6.70
C ARG A 159 4.32 14.91 5.55
N THR A 160 5.15 13.92 5.76
CA THR A 160 6.15 13.46 4.78
C THR A 160 5.49 13.06 3.46
N ILE A 161 6.04 13.55 2.36
CA ILE A 161 5.77 13.04 1.03
C ILE A 161 7.00 12.23 0.62
N ALA A 162 6.81 10.95 0.31
CA ALA A 162 7.89 10.07 -0.11
C ALA A 162 7.54 9.38 -1.43
N ARG A 163 8.57 9.02 -2.17
CA ARG A 163 8.46 8.27 -3.42
C ARG A 163 9.23 6.96 -3.29
N VAL A 164 8.54 5.85 -3.55
CA VAL A 164 9.19 4.57 -3.78
C VAL A 164 9.40 4.39 -5.27
N THR A 165 10.63 4.08 -5.68
CA THR A 165 10.99 3.79 -7.07
C THR A 165 11.41 2.34 -7.18
N ARG A 166 10.82 1.62 -8.14
CA ARG A 166 11.30 0.33 -8.63
C ARG A 166 12.03 0.55 -9.95
N ASN A 167 13.27 0.14 -9.99
CA ASN A 167 14.14 0.24 -11.16
C ASN A 167 13.87 -0.90 -12.16
N ALA A 168 14.45 -0.77 -13.37
CA ALA A 168 14.35 -1.76 -14.44
C ALA A 168 14.88 -3.15 -14.05
N ASP A 169 15.83 -3.22 -13.11
CA ASP A 169 16.39 -4.46 -12.57
C ASP A 169 15.58 -5.05 -11.41
N GLY A 170 14.45 -4.40 -11.05
CA GLY A 170 13.58 -4.80 -9.94
C GLY A 170 14.00 -4.31 -8.57
N THR A 171 15.18 -3.69 -8.42
CA THR A 171 15.58 -3.08 -7.15
C THR A 171 14.66 -1.92 -6.77
N MET A 172 14.46 -1.70 -5.46
CA MET A 172 13.58 -0.66 -4.96
C MET A 172 14.31 0.25 -3.99
N ALA A 173 13.95 1.54 -4.00
CA ALA A 173 14.46 2.54 -3.07
C ALA A 173 13.38 3.57 -2.73
N GLU A 174 13.42 4.09 -1.51
CA GLU A 174 12.53 5.15 -1.03
C GLU A 174 13.28 6.49 -0.96
N TYR A 175 12.60 7.56 -1.34
CA TYR A 175 13.13 8.92 -1.34
C TYR A 175 12.14 9.86 -0.69
N LYS A 176 12.54 10.53 0.40
CA LYS A 176 11.78 11.67 0.94
C LYS A 176 11.84 12.82 -0.07
N LEU A 177 10.71 13.40 -0.40
CA LEU A 177 10.65 14.59 -1.25
C LEU A 177 10.91 15.87 -0.43
N PRO A 178 11.41 16.95 -1.07
CA PRO A 178 11.72 18.21 -0.37
C PRO A 178 10.48 18.98 0.07
N VAL A 179 9.30 18.57 -0.39
CA VAL A 179 8.00 19.15 -0.05
C VAL A 179 7.26 18.25 0.93
N GLU A 180 6.42 18.85 1.76
CA GLU A 180 5.58 18.15 2.74
C GLU A 180 4.11 18.52 2.55
N MET A 181 3.22 17.70 3.09
CA MET A 181 1.82 18.05 3.23
C MET A 181 1.66 19.30 4.10
N PRO A 182 0.72 20.20 3.79
CA PRO A 182 0.53 21.44 4.53
C PRO A 182 0.07 21.21 5.98
N ALA A 183 -0.55 20.05 6.24
CA ALA A 183 -1.02 19.63 7.56
C ALA A 183 -1.05 18.09 7.63
N LEU A 184 -1.47 17.54 8.79
CA LEU A 184 -1.62 16.09 9.00
C LEU A 184 -2.93 15.58 8.35
N LEU A 185 -3.03 15.70 7.03
CA LEU A 185 -4.23 15.38 6.24
C LEU A 185 -4.10 14.05 5.46
N GLY A 186 -2.93 13.39 5.53
CA GLY A 186 -2.64 12.25 4.67
C GLY A 186 -3.37 10.96 5.04
N ALA A 187 -3.54 10.69 6.34
CA ALA A 187 -4.15 9.43 6.79
C ALA A 187 -5.61 9.33 6.34
N GLY A 188 -5.93 8.24 5.63
CA GLY A 188 -7.27 8.00 5.08
C GLY A 188 -7.65 8.90 3.90
N SER A 189 -6.71 9.68 3.35
CA SER A 189 -6.95 10.47 2.13
C SER A 189 -6.75 9.62 0.89
N GLU A 190 -7.38 10.05 -0.22
CA GLU A 190 -7.32 9.40 -1.52
C GLU A 190 -6.84 10.40 -2.58
N PHE A 191 -6.11 9.90 -3.58
CA PHE A 191 -5.80 10.64 -4.79
C PHE A 191 -6.81 10.25 -5.87
N ILE A 192 -7.52 11.24 -6.38
CA ILE A 192 -8.49 11.05 -7.47
C ILE A 192 -7.90 11.71 -8.72
N PRO A 193 -7.41 10.92 -9.70
CA PRO A 193 -6.86 11.46 -10.93
C PRO A 193 -7.95 12.10 -11.79
N LEU A 194 -7.58 13.14 -12.53
CA LEU A 194 -8.44 13.67 -13.57
C LEU A 194 -8.53 12.65 -14.73
N GLU A 195 -9.69 12.49 -15.32
CA GLU A 195 -9.92 11.58 -16.48
C GLU A 195 -9.03 11.90 -17.68
N THR A 196 -8.54 13.13 -17.77
CA THR A 196 -7.66 13.60 -18.86
C THR A 196 -6.19 13.18 -18.68
N LEU A 197 -5.82 12.64 -17.53
CA LEU A 197 -4.45 12.19 -17.31
C LEU A 197 -4.14 10.95 -18.15
N PRO A 198 -3.01 10.91 -18.87
CA PRO A 198 -2.61 9.75 -19.65
C PRO A 198 -2.28 8.60 -18.70
N ALA A 199 -3.06 7.52 -18.76
CA ALA A 199 -2.90 6.37 -17.88
C ALA A 199 -2.95 5.05 -18.66
N TYR A 200 -2.40 4.00 -18.04
CA TYR A 200 -2.60 2.61 -18.44
C TYR A 200 -3.96 2.10 -17.95
N ALA A 201 -4.39 0.96 -18.47
CA ALA A 201 -5.69 0.38 -18.12
C ALA A 201 -5.86 0.08 -16.62
N ASN A 202 -4.76 -0.18 -15.91
CA ASN A 202 -4.75 -0.41 -14.48
C ASN A 202 -4.66 0.88 -13.62
N GLY A 203 -4.71 2.06 -14.24
CA GLY A 203 -4.68 3.36 -13.55
C GLY A 203 -3.28 3.91 -13.24
N VAL A 204 -2.20 3.24 -13.65
CA VAL A 204 -0.85 3.79 -13.58
C VAL A 204 -0.72 4.93 -14.58
N ILE A 205 -0.27 6.11 -14.12
CA ILE A 205 -0.13 7.29 -14.96
C ILE A 205 1.18 7.22 -15.75
N ARG A 206 1.11 7.61 -17.04
CA ARG A 206 2.27 7.67 -17.94
C ARG A 206 3.09 8.93 -17.65
N LEU A 207 4.17 8.78 -16.88
CA LEU A 207 4.99 9.92 -16.46
C LEU A 207 5.57 10.70 -17.64
N ASP A 208 6.06 10.00 -18.66
CA ASP A 208 6.72 10.62 -19.82
C ASP A 208 5.74 11.42 -20.73
N ASN A 209 4.43 11.29 -20.51
CA ASN A 209 3.39 12.00 -21.23
C ASN A 209 2.81 13.20 -20.45
N LEU A 210 3.28 13.44 -19.23
CA LEU A 210 2.90 14.64 -18.48
C LEU A 210 3.67 15.84 -19.05
N SER A 211 2.94 16.85 -19.53
CA SER A 211 3.55 18.12 -19.89
C SER A 211 3.96 18.88 -18.63
N ALA A 212 5.14 19.48 -18.66
CA ALA A 212 5.62 20.37 -17.61
C ALA A 212 4.84 21.68 -17.58
#